data_042179de6c43320c2be29f027e0c43fc
#
_entry.id   042179de6c43320c2be29f027e0c43fc
#
_cell.length_a   1.000
_cell.length_b   1.000
_cell.length_c   1.000
_cell.angle_alpha   90.00
_cell.angle_beta   90.00
_cell.angle_gamma   90.00
#
_symmetry.space_group_name_H-M   'P 1'
#
loop_
_entity.id
_entity.type
_entity.pdbx_description
1 polymer ?
#
loop_
_entity_poly.entity_id
_entity_poly.type
_entity_poly.pdbx_seq_one_letter_code
_entity_poly.pdbx_strand_id
1 'polypeptide(L)'
;MTMTIEYRQTRDFTEEDLRRLFLSVGWESGRYLKRLVTAMRNSTHVISAWDGDRLIGLVRALDDGATIAFLHYVLVDPKYQGRHIGDELMKRIMKNFTDLLHVKVIPSNPGTITFYERYGFRQYDNCPAMVRKNMQNKD
;
A
#
# COMPACT_ATOMS: atom_id res chain seq x y z
N MET A 1 1.46 28.15 -5.57
CA MET A 1 1.05 27.66 -4.25
C MET A 1 1.70 26.32 -3.93
N THR A 2 2.20 26.20 -2.73
CA THR A 2 2.79 24.95 -2.27
C THR A 2 1.67 23.98 -1.88
N MET A 3 1.71 22.76 -2.45
CA MET A 3 0.76 21.72 -2.09
C MET A 3 1.11 21.16 -0.71
N THR A 4 0.13 21.05 0.16
CA THR A 4 0.29 20.43 1.47
C THR A 4 -0.37 19.07 1.45
N ILE A 5 0.41 18.02 1.65
CA ILE A 5 -0.09 16.64 1.72
C ILE A 5 -0.29 16.28 3.19
N GLU A 6 -1.50 15.81 3.52
CA GLU A 6 -1.83 15.33 4.85
C GLU A 6 -1.73 13.82 4.90
N TYR A 7 -1.15 13.29 5.98
CA TYR A 7 -1.02 11.83 6.18
C TYR A 7 -1.93 11.41 7.33
N ARG A 8 -2.68 10.34 7.13
CA ARG A 8 -3.66 9.85 8.11
C ARG A 8 -3.48 8.37 8.36
N GLN A 9 -3.92 7.93 9.55
CA GLN A 9 -3.90 6.52 9.95
C GLN A 9 -5.29 5.89 9.93
N THR A 10 -6.25 6.53 9.29
CA THR A 10 -7.60 5.98 9.18
C THR A 10 -7.61 4.64 8.45
N ARG A 11 -8.56 3.77 8.80
CA ARG A 11 -8.85 2.54 8.08
C ARG A 11 -10.22 2.60 7.40
N ASP A 12 -10.91 3.72 7.54
CA ASP A 12 -12.24 3.94 6.95
C ASP A 12 -12.11 4.81 5.71
N PHE A 13 -12.51 4.26 4.58
CA PHE A 13 -12.47 4.93 3.28
C PHE A 13 -13.81 4.74 2.59
N THR A 14 -14.20 5.71 1.77
CA THR A 14 -15.37 5.54 0.90
C THR A 14 -14.98 4.71 -0.32
N GLU A 15 -15.98 4.07 -0.93
CA GLU A 15 -15.73 3.34 -2.18
C GLU A 15 -15.16 4.29 -3.25
N GLU A 16 -15.65 5.52 -3.30
CA GLU A 16 -15.20 6.50 -4.30
C GLU A 16 -13.72 6.87 -4.11
N ASP A 17 -13.26 7.07 -2.86
CA ASP A 17 -11.87 7.34 -2.58
C ASP A 17 -10.98 6.22 -3.12
N LEU A 18 -11.34 4.97 -2.80
CA LEU A 18 -10.55 3.81 -3.20
C LEU A 18 -10.63 3.58 -4.71
N ARG A 19 -11.82 3.76 -5.30
CA ARG A 19 -11.98 3.60 -6.75
C ARG A 19 -11.05 4.57 -7.49
N ARG A 20 -11.08 5.82 -7.10
CA ARG A 20 -10.29 6.85 -7.77
C ARG A 20 -8.80 6.56 -7.70
N LEU A 21 -8.32 6.18 -6.51
CA LEU A 21 -6.89 5.88 -6.32
C LEU A 21 -6.48 4.61 -7.08
N PHE A 22 -7.21 3.51 -6.90
CA PHE A 22 -6.82 2.23 -7.50
C PHE A 22 -6.91 2.28 -9.03
N LEU A 23 -7.91 2.96 -9.58
CA LEU A 23 -8.01 3.12 -11.03
C LEU A 23 -6.90 4.01 -11.59
N SER A 24 -6.40 4.96 -10.79
CA SER A 24 -5.31 5.84 -11.24
C SER A 24 -4.03 5.07 -11.57
N VAL A 25 -3.81 3.91 -10.92
CA VAL A 25 -2.67 3.04 -11.17
C VAL A 25 -3.04 1.80 -11.99
N GLY A 26 -4.32 1.67 -12.40
CA GLY A 26 -4.77 0.57 -13.25
C GLY A 26 -4.80 -0.79 -12.55
N TRP A 27 -4.91 -0.82 -11.24
CA TRP A 27 -4.92 -2.09 -10.51
C TRP A 27 -6.29 -2.74 -10.50
N GLU A 28 -6.31 -4.03 -10.79
CA GLU A 28 -7.54 -4.82 -10.90
C GLU A 28 -8.39 -4.80 -9.63
N SER A 29 -7.77 -4.71 -8.47
CA SER A 29 -8.48 -4.64 -7.20
C SER A 29 -9.47 -3.47 -7.15
N GLY A 30 -9.25 -2.42 -7.93
CA GLY A 30 -10.17 -1.28 -8.04
C GLY A 30 -11.55 -1.64 -8.57
N ARG A 31 -11.73 -2.85 -9.06
CA ARG A 31 -13.03 -3.37 -9.54
C ARG A 31 -13.84 -4.02 -8.42
N TYR A 32 -13.26 -4.16 -7.23
CA TYR A 32 -13.85 -4.86 -6.08
C TYR A 32 -13.95 -3.91 -4.88
N LEU A 33 -14.74 -2.85 -5.05
CA LEU A 33 -14.73 -1.72 -4.09
C LEU A 33 -15.22 -2.09 -2.71
N LYS A 34 -16.27 -2.93 -2.62
CA LYS A 34 -16.77 -3.36 -1.32
C LYS A 34 -15.73 -4.20 -0.59
N ARG A 35 -15.01 -5.04 -1.33
CA ARG A 35 -13.91 -5.83 -0.76
C ARG A 35 -12.76 -4.94 -0.30
N LEU A 36 -12.44 -3.90 -1.07
CA LEU A 36 -11.38 -2.96 -0.69
C LEU A 36 -11.72 -2.21 0.59
N VAL A 37 -12.96 -1.73 0.71
CA VAL A 37 -13.41 -1.05 1.93
C VAL A 37 -13.25 -1.97 3.14
N THR A 38 -13.70 -3.22 3.02
CA THR A 38 -13.56 -4.22 4.08
C THR A 38 -12.09 -4.52 4.37
N ALA A 39 -11.28 -4.68 3.32
CA ALA A 39 -9.85 -4.96 3.47
C ALA A 39 -9.13 -3.87 4.25
N MET A 40 -9.41 -2.60 3.95
CA MET A 40 -8.79 -1.49 4.69
C MET A 40 -9.21 -1.49 6.15
N ARG A 41 -10.50 -1.69 6.41
CA ARG A 41 -11.02 -1.72 7.78
C ARG A 41 -10.39 -2.84 8.59
N ASN A 42 -10.12 -3.97 7.96
CA ASN A 42 -9.53 -5.15 8.62
C ASN A 42 -8.00 -5.17 8.58
N SER A 43 -7.37 -4.16 8.01
CA SER A 43 -5.91 -4.08 7.99
C SER A 43 -5.35 -3.79 9.37
N THR A 44 -4.14 -4.30 9.66
CA THR A 44 -3.47 -3.99 10.92
C THR A 44 -3.04 -2.53 10.94
N HIS A 45 -2.45 -2.06 9.85
CA HIS A 45 -2.01 -0.67 9.72
C HIS A 45 -2.33 -0.15 8.32
N VAL A 46 -2.80 1.08 8.24
CA VAL A 46 -2.97 1.81 6.98
C VAL A 46 -2.43 3.22 7.18
N ILE A 47 -1.57 3.65 6.28
CA ILE A 47 -1.14 5.06 6.20
C ILE A 47 -1.63 5.58 4.85
N SER A 48 -2.28 6.73 4.86
CA SER A 48 -2.82 7.33 3.64
C SER A 48 -2.34 8.76 3.49
N ALA A 49 -2.24 9.19 2.23
CA ALA A 49 -1.83 10.53 1.85
C ALA A 49 -2.98 11.23 1.14
N TRP A 50 -3.23 12.48 1.50
CA TRP A 50 -4.39 13.23 1.06
C TRP A 50 -3.99 14.62 0.56
N ASP A 51 -4.58 14.99 -0.58
CA ASP A 51 -4.56 16.36 -1.07
C ASP A 51 -5.97 16.91 -0.85
N GLY A 52 -6.16 17.65 0.26
CA GLY A 52 -7.49 18.04 0.68
C GLY A 52 -8.37 16.81 0.93
N ASP A 53 -9.47 16.71 0.22
CA ASP A 53 -10.40 15.58 0.33
C ASP A 53 -10.06 14.42 -0.61
N ARG A 54 -8.98 14.55 -1.37
CA ARG A 54 -8.61 13.55 -2.37
C ARG A 54 -7.55 12.59 -1.82
N LEU A 55 -7.89 11.31 -1.78
CA LEU A 55 -6.94 10.26 -1.45
C LEU A 55 -5.97 10.07 -2.63
N ILE A 56 -4.68 10.29 -2.39
CA ILE A 56 -3.68 10.27 -3.46
C ILE A 56 -2.59 9.22 -3.26
N GLY A 57 -2.59 8.53 -2.15
CA GLY A 57 -1.66 7.44 -1.90
C GLY A 57 -2.03 6.69 -0.65
N LEU A 58 -1.62 5.43 -0.57
CA LEU A 58 -1.75 4.65 0.65
C LEU A 58 -0.77 3.49 0.67
N VAL A 59 -0.54 2.99 1.87
CA VAL A 59 0.12 1.72 2.11
C VAL A 59 -0.67 1.01 3.21
N ARG A 60 -0.92 -0.29 3.02
CA ARG A 60 -1.54 -1.09 4.05
C ARG A 60 -0.68 -2.29 4.41
N ALA A 61 -0.81 -2.75 5.64
CA ALA A 61 -0.06 -3.88 6.13
C ALA A 61 -0.93 -4.80 6.97
N LEU A 62 -0.63 -6.08 6.86
CA LEU A 62 -1.17 -7.13 7.73
C LEU A 62 -0.01 -7.66 8.55
N ASP A 63 -0.20 -7.83 9.86
CA ASP A 63 0.83 -8.45 10.68
C ASP A 63 0.23 -9.32 11.78
N ASP A 64 1.07 -10.20 12.34
CA ASP A 64 0.66 -11.09 13.42
C ASP A 64 1.00 -10.55 14.82
N GLY A 65 1.59 -9.38 14.87
CA GLY A 65 1.99 -8.75 16.13
C GLY A 65 3.22 -9.34 16.78
N ALA A 66 3.92 -10.26 16.13
CA ALA A 66 5.06 -10.96 16.75
C ALA A 66 6.18 -11.28 15.77
N THR A 67 5.89 -11.86 14.61
CA THR A 67 6.92 -12.39 13.73
C THR A 67 7.03 -11.70 12.38
N ILE A 68 5.90 -11.38 11.74
CA ILE A 68 5.89 -10.96 10.34
C ILE A 68 4.85 -9.89 10.06
N ALA A 69 5.22 -8.95 9.18
CA ALA A 69 4.28 -8.07 8.51
C ALA A 69 4.37 -8.29 7.01
N PHE A 70 3.27 -8.11 6.32
CA PHE A 70 3.21 -8.13 4.88
C PHE A 70 2.67 -6.78 4.40
N LEU A 71 3.48 -6.05 3.62
CA LEU A 71 3.05 -4.83 2.96
C LEU A 71 2.24 -5.21 1.73
N HIS A 72 1.00 -4.74 1.68
CA HIS A 72 0.10 -5.01 0.57
C HIS A 72 -0.55 -3.69 0.17
N TYR A 73 -0.61 -3.42 -1.12
CA TYR A 73 -1.05 -2.15 -1.65
C TYR A 73 -0.17 -0.97 -1.19
N VAL A 74 0.91 -0.77 -1.91
CA VAL A 74 1.75 0.43 -1.80
C VAL A 74 1.56 1.18 -3.11
N LEU A 75 0.81 2.27 -3.09
CA LEU A 75 0.48 2.98 -4.32
C LEU A 75 0.34 4.49 -4.12
N VAL A 76 0.70 5.23 -5.16
CA VAL A 76 0.56 6.68 -5.22
C VAL A 76 -0.02 7.04 -6.59
N ASP A 77 -1.04 7.92 -6.60
CA ASP A 77 -1.61 8.43 -7.85
C ASP A 77 -0.48 9.00 -8.72
N PRO A 78 -0.38 8.59 -10.00
CA PRO A 78 0.68 9.04 -10.89
C PRO A 78 0.82 10.56 -10.99
N LYS A 79 -0.25 11.31 -10.83
CA LYS A 79 -0.20 12.78 -10.85
C LYS A 79 0.60 13.37 -9.69
N TYR A 80 0.83 12.58 -8.65
CA TYR A 80 1.54 13.01 -7.45
C TYR A 80 2.89 12.33 -7.28
N GLN A 81 3.29 11.48 -8.21
CA GLN A 81 4.60 10.84 -8.16
C GLN A 81 5.73 11.87 -8.35
N GLY A 82 6.92 11.51 -7.86
CA GLY A 82 8.06 12.43 -7.91
C GLY A 82 8.10 13.45 -6.79
N ARG A 83 7.22 13.35 -5.79
CA ARG A 83 7.12 14.28 -4.66
C ARG A 83 7.42 13.62 -3.32
N HIS A 84 8.08 12.46 -3.34
CA HIS A 84 8.48 11.71 -2.14
C HIS A 84 7.32 11.23 -1.27
N ILE A 85 6.10 11.13 -1.83
CA ILE A 85 4.93 10.67 -1.08
C ILE A 85 5.07 9.19 -0.72
N GLY A 86 5.52 8.36 -1.67
CA GLY A 86 5.79 6.95 -1.40
C GLY A 86 6.81 6.76 -0.30
N ASP A 87 7.86 7.59 -0.29
CA ASP A 87 8.88 7.55 0.76
C ASP A 87 8.29 7.88 2.13
N GLU A 88 7.45 8.90 2.21
CA GLU A 88 6.83 9.28 3.49
C GLU A 88 5.87 8.20 3.99
N LEU A 89 5.10 7.59 3.08
CA LEU A 89 4.22 6.47 3.44
C LEU A 89 5.02 5.31 4.03
N MET A 90 6.10 4.92 3.35
CA MET A 90 6.98 3.83 3.81
C MET A 90 7.63 4.16 5.15
N LYS A 91 8.16 5.35 5.28
CA LYS A 91 8.80 5.79 6.52
C LYS A 91 7.84 5.68 7.70
N ARG A 92 6.58 6.07 7.50
CA ARG A 92 5.58 6.05 8.57
C ARG A 92 5.16 4.62 8.91
N ILE A 93 4.89 3.78 7.91
CA ILE A 93 4.39 2.45 8.21
C ILE A 93 5.48 1.55 8.79
N MET A 94 6.73 1.69 8.35
CA MET A 94 7.83 0.88 8.85
C MET A 94 8.11 1.07 10.34
N LYS A 95 7.71 2.18 10.92
CA LYS A 95 7.84 2.42 12.37
C LYS A 95 7.07 1.41 13.21
N ASN A 96 6.06 0.77 12.63
CA ASN A 96 5.23 -0.21 13.34
C ASN A 96 5.88 -1.59 13.44
N PHE A 97 7.00 -1.82 12.74
CA PHE A 97 7.51 -3.18 12.54
C PHE A 97 8.88 -3.43 13.17
N THR A 98 9.38 -2.51 14.00
CA THR A 98 10.73 -2.61 14.57
C THR A 98 10.92 -3.83 15.46
N ASP A 99 9.86 -4.34 16.06
CA ASP A 99 9.93 -5.50 16.93
C ASP A 99 9.58 -6.82 16.24
N LEU A 100 9.26 -6.79 14.94
CA LEU A 100 8.94 -7.99 14.18
C LEU A 100 10.22 -8.60 13.61
N LEU A 101 10.19 -9.91 13.38
CA LEU A 101 11.34 -10.61 12.81
C LEU A 101 11.53 -10.31 11.32
N HIS A 102 10.43 -10.20 10.58
CA HIS A 102 10.46 -10.00 9.14
C HIS A 102 9.37 -9.05 8.67
N VAL A 103 9.67 -8.30 7.63
CA VAL A 103 8.68 -7.56 6.85
C VAL A 103 8.84 -8.01 5.40
N LYS A 104 7.74 -8.40 4.76
CA LYS A 104 7.75 -8.89 3.38
C LYS A 104 6.93 -8.00 2.47
N VAL A 105 7.34 -7.93 1.22
CA VAL A 105 6.60 -7.21 0.17
C VAL A 105 6.81 -7.95 -1.15
N ILE A 106 5.79 -7.91 -2.00
CA ILE A 106 5.91 -8.38 -3.37
C ILE A 106 5.83 -7.13 -4.26
N PRO A 107 6.95 -6.74 -4.89
CA PRO A 107 6.94 -5.58 -5.78
C PRO A 107 5.95 -5.77 -6.92
N SER A 108 5.24 -4.71 -7.29
CA SER A 108 4.25 -4.76 -8.36
C SER A 108 4.89 -4.94 -9.75
N ASN A 109 6.15 -4.51 -9.90
CA ASN A 109 6.93 -4.68 -11.12
C ASN A 109 8.42 -4.53 -10.79
N PRO A 110 9.33 -5.00 -11.67
CA PRO A 110 10.77 -4.92 -11.39
C PRO A 110 11.28 -3.50 -11.12
N GLY A 111 10.63 -2.49 -11.68
CA GLY A 111 11.04 -1.09 -11.49
C GLY A 111 10.89 -0.59 -10.07
N THR A 112 10.10 -1.27 -9.22
CA THR A 112 9.90 -0.87 -7.84
C THR A 112 10.89 -1.52 -6.87
N ILE A 113 11.71 -2.44 -7.33
CA ILE A 113 12.66 -3.16 -6.46
C ILE A 113 13.63 -2.20 -5.77
N THR A 114 14.23 -1.27 -6.51
CA THR A 114 15.15 -0.28 -5.94
C THR A 114 14.49 0.59 -4.89
N PHE A 115 13.22 0.91 -5.08
CA PHE A 115 12.45 1.66 -4.09
C PHE A 115 12.43 0.92 -2.74
N TYR A 116 12.11 -0.39 -2.75
CA TYR A 116 12.06 -1.17 -1.52
C TYR A 116 13.44 -1.42 -0.93
N GLU A 117 14.47 -1.56 -1.76
CA GLU A 117 15.83 -1.77 -1.27
C GLU A 117 16.31 -0.61 -0.39
N ARG A 118 15.82 0.60 -0.62
CA ARG A 118 16.14 1.75 0.22
C ARG A 118 15.67 1.60 1.66
N TYR A 119 14.70 0.71 1.91
CA TYR A 119 14.16 0.45 3.24
C TYR A 119 14.64 -0.87 3.83
N GLY A 120 15.73 -1.43 3.27
CA GLY A 120 16.35 -2.63 3.80
C GLY A 120 15.83 -3.94 3.24
N PHE A 121 14.91 -3.88 2.29
CA PHE A 121 14.42 -5.11 1.65
C PHE A 121 15.46 -5.68 0.71
N ARG A 122 15.51 -7.01 0.63
CA ARG A 122 16.39 -7.75 -0.28
C ARG A 122 15.60 -8.84 -0.95
N GLN A 123 15.88 -9.10 -2.22
CA GLN A 123 15.23 -10.19 -2.94
C GLN A 123 15.71 -11.54 -2.41
N TYR A 124 14.80 -12.52 -2.37
CA TYR A 124 15.20 -13.90 -2.17
C TYR A 124 15.83 -14.43 -3.46
N ASP A 125 16.95 -15.17 -3.31
CA ASP A 125 17.60 -15.78 -4.45
C ASP A 125 16.77 -16.97 -4.96
N ASN A 126 16.47 -16.97 -6.27
CA ASN A 126 15.77 -18.07 -6.94
C ASN A 126 14.42 -18.45 -6.31
N CYS A 127 13.75 -17.52 -5.67
CA CYS A 127 12.45 -17.78 -5.03
C CYS A 127 11.42 -16.77 -5.55
N PRO A 128 10.89 -16.96 -6.77
CA PRO A 128 9.90 -16.05 -7.31
C PRO A 128 8.60 -16.09 -6.51
N ALA A 129 7.94 -14.96 -6.42
CA ALA A 129 6.66 -14.88 -5.75
C ALA A 129 5.62 -15.72 -6.47
N MET A 130 4.71 -16.33 -5.70
CA MET A 130 3.65 -17.17 -6.25
C MET A 130 2.30 -16.63 -5.79
N VAL A 131 1.31 -16.70 -6.67
CA VAL A 131 -0.05 -16.30 -6.36
C VAL A 131 -1.04 -17.33 -6.91
N ARG A 132 -2.05 -17.64 -6.11
CA ARG A 132 -3.22 -18.38 -6.59
C ARG A 132 -4.35 -17.36 -6.67
N LYS A 133 -4.82 -17.09 -7.88
CA LYS A 133 -5.90 -16.13 -8.10
C LYS A 133 -7.26 -16.80 -8.01
N ASN A 134 -8.17 -16.16 -7.28
CA ASN A 134 -9.56 -16.58 -7.19
C ASN A 134 -10.46 -15.48 -7.78
N MET A 135 -10.05 -14.93 -8.91
CA MET A 135 -10.62 -13.71 -9.48
C MET A 135 -12.01 -13.87 -10.10
N GLN A 136 -12.58 -15.07 -10.00
CA GLN A 136 -13.96 -15.31 -10.44
C GLN A 136 -14.98 -14.88 -9.40
N ASN A 137 -14.54 -14.55 -8.20
CA ASN A 137 -15.42 -14.10 -7.13
C ASN A 137 -15.97 -12.73 -7.45
N LYS A 138 -17.23 -12.52 -7.03
CA LYS A 138 -17.88 -11.22 -7.14
C LYS A 138 -17.45 -10.31 -5.99
N ASP A 139 -17.64 -9.02 -6.20
CA ASP A 139 -17.39 -8.02 -5.17
C ASP A 139 -18.34 -8.16 -3.96
#